data_beb08c2fee80e430f5ebdc8fb0eedc21
#
_entry.id   beb08c2fee80e430f5ebdc8fb0eedc21
#
_cell.length_a   1.000
_cell.length_b   1.000
_cell.length_c   1.000
_cell.angle_alpha   90.00
_cell.angle_beta   90.00
_cell.angle_gamma   90.00
#
_symmetry.space_group_name_H-M   'P 1'
#
loop_
_entity.id
_entity.type
_entity.pdbx_description
1 polymer ?
#
loop_
_entity_poly.entity_id
_entity_poly.type
_entity_poly.pdbx_seq_one_letter_code
_entity_poly.pdbx_strand_id
1 'polypeptide(L)'
;LKWKRTLWILWAANFSITAGTNLVIPFLPYYIEHLGVHQLEDLERWSGWVFSAQFVTSFLFQPLWGRIADKHGRKIMLLRAALGMCVVTTLMGFVTAPWQLLALRLLNGVFSGFISMAVSLQASITPTEYSGRALGLLQTGGIAGSLLGPLFGGVLAEAVGYRNVFLFTGGLFFIASLVVFFLVHEEKKTADTTSKAAKMDWATIKPILPVFVASFITNLGMMSIEPIVTVYTRTIYHGGHLELVAGLVVAITGFANLIGAPTLGRLGDRIGQRKTLLIAMSMSALAFLPQAWATGIVVLLLGRFLLGLFVGGMVPSLNVLVKKMAPPNLLATAYGFNTSSLFLGNLIGPLMGSHVAAAFGLRTVFYVTMAILLLDALFIWFNRHLGEQPEWEAD
;
A
#
# COMPACT_ATOMS: atom_id res chain seq x y z
N LEU A 1 -14.92 -9.92 26.15
CA LEU A 1 -14.51 -8.52 26.40
C LEU A 1 -13.01 -8.28 26.13
N LYS A 2 -12.12 -9.24 26.37
CA LYS A 2 -10.66 -9.11 26.17
C LYS A 2 -10.29 -8.79 24.70
N TRP A 3 -10.89 -9.48 23.72
CA TRP A 3 -10.60 -9.27 22.30
C TRP A 3 -10.99 -7.87 21.78
N LYS A 4 -12.06 -7.26 22.33
CA LYS A 4 -12.47 -5.89 21.96
C LYS A 4 -11.45 -4.86 22.44
N ARG A 5 -10.89 -5.04 23.64
CA ARG A 5 -9.82 -4.18 24.15
C ARG A 5 -8.56 -4.29 23.27
N THR A 6 -8.16 -5.50 22.96
CA THR A 6 -7.01 -5.76 22.08
C THR A 6 -7.25 -5.17 20.68
N LEU A 7 -8.47 -5.24 20.14
CA LEU A 7 -8.85 -4.64 18.86
C LEU A 7 -8.57 -3.13 18.83
N TRP A 8 -8.99 -2.38 19.83
CA TRP A 8 -8.76 -0.93 19.89
C TRP A 8 -7.28 -0.57 20.08
N ILE A 9 -6.54 -1.37 20.83
CA ILE A 9 -5.10 -1.21 20.99
C ILE A 9 -4.38 -1.45 19.66
N LEU A 10 -4.72 -2.53 18.96
CA LEU A 10 -4.15 -2.85 17.66
C LEU A 10 -4.60 -1.86 16.59
N TRP A 11 -5.82 -1.33 16.68
CA TRP A 11 -6.30 -0.27 15.81
C TRP A 11 -5.44 1.00 15.92
N ALA A 12 -5.20 1.46 17.17
CA ALA A 12 -4.37 2.64 17.42
C ALA A 12 -2.91 2.41 16.99
N ALA A 13 -2.36 1.23 17.27
CA ALA A 13 -1.02 0.87 16.83
C ALA A 13 -0.93 0.77 15.30
N ASN A 14 -1.91 0.17 14.64
CA ASN A 14 -1.98 0.06 13.19
C ASN A 14 -2.10 1.45 12.53
N PHE A 15 -2.95 2.33 13.08
CA PHE A 15 -3.02 3.73 12.68
C PHE A 15 -1.64 4.40 12.79
N SER A 16 -0.98 4.28 13.93
CA SER A 16 0.32 4.93 14.19
C SER A 16 1.41 4.43 13.25
N ILE A 17 1.50 3.12 13.03
CA ILE A 17 2.49 2.51 12.12
C ILE A 17 2.22 2.94 10.67
N THR A 18 0.96 2.91 10.23
CA THR A 18 0.60 3.28 8.87
C THR A 18 0.75 4.78 8.64
N ALA A 19 0.31 5.61 9.58
CA ALA A 19 0.50 7.06 9.52
C ALA A 19 1.98 7.41 9.47
N GLY A 20 2.80 6.85 10.35
CA GLY A 20 4.24 7.08 10.38
C GLY A 20 4.95 6.65 9.10
N THR A 21 4.59 5.51 8.53
CA THR A 21 5.14 5.05 7.25
C THR A 21 4.79 6.01 6.11
N ASN A 22 3.57 6.54 6.09
CA ASN A 22 3.09 7.43 5.04
C ASN A 22 3.47 8.91 5.27
N LEU A 23 3.84 9.29 6.49
CA LEU A 23 4.38 10.62 6.82
C LEU A 23 5.56 11.02 5.92
N VAL A 24 6.40 10.06 5.60
CA VAL A 24 7.67 10.28 4.87
C VAL A 24 7.46 10.43 3.37
N ILE A 25 6.37 9.89 2.81
CA ILE A 25 6.12 9.80 1.37
C ILE A 25 6.22 11.16 0.66
N PRO A 26 5.51 12.23 1.08
CA PRO A 26 5.44 13.46 0.31
C PRO A 26 6.74 14.26 0.27
N PHE A 27 7.66 14.07 1.22
CA PHE A 27 8.92 14.82 1.23
C PHE A 27 10.15 13.96 0.92
N LEU A 28 10.00 12.66 0.72
CA LEU A 28 11.14 11.77 0.49
C LEU A 28 12.01 12.18 -0.71
N PRO A 29 11.46 12.56 -1.88
CA PRO A 29 12.27 13.10 -2.97
C PRO A 29 13.00 14.40 -2.59
N TYR A 30 12.36 15.29 -1.85
CA TYR A 30 12.99 16.54 -1.41
C TYR A 30 14.12 16.28 -0.41
N TYR A 31 13.97 15.26 0.43
CA TYR A 31 15.04 14.81 1.33
C TYR A 31 16.23 14.23 0.55
N ILE A 32 15.98 13.44 -0.51
CA ILE A 32 17.04 12.93 -1.39
C ILE A 32 17.82 14.08 -2.05
N GLU A 33 17.11 15.13 -2.49
CA GLU A 33 17.74 16.33 -3.03
C GLU A 33 18.60 17.02 -1.97
N HIS A 34 18.11 17.14 -0.74
CA HIS A 34 18.86 17.69 0.40
C HIS A 34 20.13 16.89 0.72
N LEU A 35 20.16 15.59 0.38
CA LEU A 35 21.34 14.72 0.51
C LEU A 35 22.35 14.88 -0.63
N GLY A 36 22.14 15.84 -1.55
CA GLY A 36 23.11 16.22 -2.59
C GLY A 36 22.76 15.75 -4.00
N VAL A 37 21.56 15.25 -4.26
CA VAL A 37 21.10 14.86 -5.60
C VAL A 37 20.32 16.03 -6.21
N HIS A 38 20.98 16.87 -7.00
CA HIS A 38 20.37 18.09 -7.54
C HIS A 38 19.92 17.98 -9.00
N GLN A 39 20.46 17.03 -9.76
CA GLN A 39 20.02 16.80 -11.13
C GLN A 39 18.67 16.10 -11.14
N LEU A 40 17.70 16.61 -11.89
CA LEU A 40 16.33 16.11 -11.92
C LEU A 40 16.27 14.62 -12.27
N GLU A 41 16.99 14.21 -13.31
CA GLU A 41 17.03 12.81 -13.77
C GLU A 41 17.56 11.85 -12.68
N ASP A 42 18.62 12.25 -11.98
CA ASP A 42 19.18 11.45 -10.89
C ASP A 42 18.25 11.43 -9.67
N LEU A 43 17.60 12.56 -9.37
CA LEU A 43 16.62 12.66 -8.29
C LEU A 43 15.44 11.70 -8.54
N GLU A 44 14.95 11.63 -9.77
CA GLU A 44 13.88 10.72 -10.16
C GLU A 44 14.31 9.27 -10.01
N ARG A 45 15.49 8.88 -10.49
CA ARG A 45 16.04 7.53 -10.35
C ARG A 45 16.23 7.13 -8.89
N TRP A 46 16.87 8.00 -8.09
CA TRP A 46 17.06 7.76 -6.66
C TRP A 46 15.73 7.63 -5.92
N SER A 47 14.74 8.47 -6.25
CA SER A 47 13.40 8.38 -5.68
C SER A 47 12.77 7.02 -5.95
N GLY A 48 12.81 6.53 -7.19
CA GLY A 48 12.31 5.20 -7.54
C GLY A 48 13.00 4.07 -6.76
N TRP A 49 14.33 4.10 -6.67
CA TRP A 49 15.10 3.10 -5.92
C TRP A 49 14.76 3.11 -4.43
N VAL A 50 14.71 4.29 -3.82
CA VAL A 50 14.42 4.45 -2.39
C VAL A 50 12.99 4.05 -2.06
N PHE A 51 12.00 4.38 -2.92
CA PHE A 51 10.61 3.92 -2.74
C PHE A 51 10.47 2.41 -2.86
N SER A 52 11.13 1.80 -3.85
CA SER A 52 11.03 0.35 -4.12
C SER A 52 11.81 -0.50 -3.15
N ALA A 53 12.90 0.02 -2.58
CA ALA A 53 13.85 -0.75 -1.78
C ALA A 53 13.21 -1.55 -0.65
N GLN A 54 12.30 -0.93 0.11
CA GLN A 54 11.65 -1.63 1.23
C GLN A 54 10.76 -2.79 0.77
N PHE A 55 10.18 -2.72 -0.43
CA PHE A 55 9.31 -3.78 -0.93
C PHE A 55 10.07 -5.01 -1.37
N VAL A 56 11.33 -4.85 -1.84
CA VAL A 56 12.22 -5.98 -2.16
C VAL A 56 12.39 -6.89 -0.95
N THR A 57 12.85 -6.31 0.14
CA THR A 57 13.13 -7.06 1.37
C THR A 57 11.85 -7.47 2.08
N SER A 58 10.80 -6.64 2.07
CA SER A 58 9.50 -7.03 2.59
C SER A 58 8.98 -8.30 1.91
N PHE A 59 9.03 -8.36 0.58
CA PHE A 59 8.60 -9.52 -0.19
C PHE A 59 9.39 -10.79 0.18
N LEU A 60 10.70 -10.67 0.32
CA LEU A 60 11.58 -11.80 0.63
C LEU A 60 11.41 -12.31 2.08
N PHE A 61 11.28 -11.39 3.03
CA PHE A 61 11.29 -11.74 4.45
C PHE A 61 9.90 -12.01 5.04
N GLN A 62 8.81 -11.55 4.43
CA GLN A 62 7.46 -11.72 4.97
C GLN A 62 7.05 -13.18 5.17
N PRO A 63 7.32 -14.12 4.25
CA PRO A 63 7.04 -15.54 4.49
C PRO A 63 7.84 -16.15 5.64
N LEU A 64 9.08 -15.68 5.83
CA LEU A 64 9.94 -16.11 6.95
C LEU A 64 9.35 -15.69 8.29
N TRP A 65 8.93 -14.42 8.38
CA TRP A 65 8.33 -13.88 9.60
C TRP A 65 6.99 -14.51 9.93
N GLY A 66 6.19 -14.89 8.93
CA GLY A 66 4.97 -15.66 9.12
C GLY A 66 5.23 -16.99 9.82
N ARG A 67 6.21 -17.76 9.33
CA ARG A 67 6.61 -19.06 9.93
C ARG A 67 7.15 -18.90 11.36
N ILE A 68 7.90 -17.82 11.61
CA ILE A 68 8.44 -17.54 12.95
C ILE A 68 7.30 -17.13 13.92
N ALA A 69 6.33 -16.37 13.42
CA ALA A 69 5.14 -15.98 14.20
C ALA A 69 4.33 -17.18 14.67
N ASP A 70 4.18 -18.19 13.82
CA ASP A 70 3.47 -19.43 14.17
C ASP A 70 4.16 -20.21 15.31
N LYS A 71 5.50 -20.12 15.43
CA LYS A 71 6.28 -20.81 16.47
C LYS A 71 6.43 -20.00 17.75
N HIS A 72 6.68 -18.68 17.65
CA HIS A 72 7.06 -17.84 18.78
C HIS A 72 5.96 -16.89 19.26
N GLY A 73 4.85 -16.83 18.54
CA GLY A 73 3.73 -15.93 18.82
C GLY A 73 3.75 -14.65 18.01
N ARG A 74 2.57 -14.12 17.77
CA ARG A 74 2.33 -12.94 16.92
C ARG A 74 2.68 -11.63 17.62
N LYS A 75 2.52 -11.57 18.94
CA LYS A 75 2.91 -10.40 19.75
C LYS A 75 4.41 -10.09 19.61
N ILE A 76 5.26 -11.11 19.69
CA ILE A 76 6.72 -10.94 19.54
C ILE A 76 7.04 -10.39 18.15
N MET A 77 6.34 -10.84 17.11
CA MET A 77 6.53 -10.35 15.76
C MET A 77 6.04 -8.92 15.57
N LEU A 78 4.95 -8.51 16.24
CA LEU A 78 4.52 -7.11 16.27
C LEU A 78 5.58 -6.20 16.91
N LEU A 79 6.14 -6.62 18.05
CA LEU A 79 7.19 -5.87 18.74
C LEU A 79 8.46 -5.78 17.89
N ARG A 80 8.91 -6.89 17.29
CA ARG A 80 10.04 -6.92 16.37
C ARG A 80 9.84 -5.91 15.22
N ALA A 81 8.66 -5.92 14.58
CA ALA A 81 8.36 -5.02 13.49
C ALA A 81 8.38 -3.55 13.95
N ALA A 82 7.65 -3.22 15.00
CA ALA A 82 7.56 -1.85 15.51
C ALA A 82 8.91 -1.30 15.99
N LEU A 83 9.67 -2.08 16.78
CA LEU A 83 10.99 -1.68 17.28
C LEU A 83 12.03 -1.62 16.15
N GLY A 84 12.05 -2.59 15.25
CA GLY A 84 12.96 -2.59 14.11
C GLY A 84 12.71 -1.39 13.19
N MET A 85 11.46 -1.12 12.86
CA MET A 85 11.06 0.06 12.08
C MET A 85 11.37 1.36 12.83
N CYS A 86 11.18 1.40 14.16
CA CYS A 86 11.54 2.55 14.98
C CYS A 86 13.03 2.90 14.85
N VAL A 87 13.90 1.92 15.09
CA VAL A 87 15.37 2.13 15.02
C VAL A 87 15.78 2.55 13.61
N VAL A 88 15.36 1.82 12.60
CA VAL A 88 15.77 2.08 11.21
C VAL A 88 15.24 3.45 10.72
N THR A 89 13.99 3.79 11.02
CA THR A 89 13.42 5.08 10.63
C THR A 89 14.10 6.25 11.36
N THR A 90 14.40 6.08 12.63
CA THR A 90 15.19 7.09 13.38
C THR A 90 16.56 7.30 12.75
N LEU A 91 17.26 6.22 12.36
CA LEU A 91 18.56 6.32 11.68
C LEU A 91 18.47 7.02 10.32
N MET A 92 17.35 6.94 9.61
CA MET A 92 17.15 7.68 8.35
C MET A 92 17.25 9.20 8.55
N GLY A 93 16.94 9.72 9.74
CA GLY A 93 17.12 11.14 10.07
C GLY A 93 18.58 11.61 10.18
N PHE A 94 19.52 10.68 10.31
CA PHE A 94 20.94 10.98 10.48
C PHE A 94 21.80 10.71 9.24
N VAL A 95 21.21 10.23 8.15
CA VAL A 95 21.95 9.96 6.91
C VAL A 95 22.50 11.24 6.28
N THR A 96 23.64 11.09 5.61
CA THR A 96 24.35 12.17 4.93
C THR A 96 24.50 11.95 3.43
N ALA A 97 24.11 10.76 2.94
CA ALA A 97 24.19 10.40 1.52
C ALA A 97 23.00 9.56 1.09
N PRO A 98 22.58 9.64 -0.20
CA PRO A 98 21.41 8.91 -0.72
C PRO A 98 21.54 7.39 -0.59
N TRP A 99 22.73 6.83 -0.77
CA TRP A 99 22.95 5.38 -0.65
C TRP A 99 22.72 4.85 0.77
N GLN A 100 22.99 5.66 1.81
CA GLN A 100 22.68 5.30 3.20
C GLN A 100 21.18 5.22 3.42
N LEU A 101 20.42 6.17 2.86
CA LEU A 101 18.96 6.15 2.89
C LEU A 101 18.41 4.90 2.19
N LEU A 102 18.95 4.55 1.02
CA LEU A 102 18.60 3.34 0.27
C LEU A 102 18.86 2.08 1.11
N ALA A 103 20.03 1.98 1.73
CA ALA A 103 20.38 0.83 2.58
C ALA A 103 19.43 0.69 3.79
N LEU A 104 19.08 1.81 4.43
CA LEU A 104 18.13 1.81 5.55
C LEU A 104 16.70 1.51 5.08
N ARG A 105 16.30 1.90 3.89
CA ARG A 105 14.99 1.51 3.31
C ARG A 105 14.93 0.01 3.03
N LEU A 106 16.00 -0.59 2.51
CA LEU A 106 16.11 -2.05 2.40
C LEU A 106 15.99 -2.71 3.78
N LEU A 107 16.71 -2.21 4.77
CA LEU A 107 16.65 -2.74 6.13
C LEU A 107 15.25 -2.56 6.75
N ASN A 108 14.57 -1.45 6.49
CA ASN A 108 13.21 -1.20 6.95
C ASN A 108 12.22 -2.27 6.44
N GLY A 109 12.38 -2.69 5.19
CA GLY A 109 11.57 -3.77 4.62
C GLY A 109 11.78 -5.11 5.31
N VAL A 110 12.99 -5.42 5.80
CA VAL A 110 13.24 -6.63 6.60
C VAL A 110 12.38 -6.64 7.88
N PHE A 111 12.24 -5.48 8.53
CA PHE A 111 11.42 -5.35 9.74
C PHE A 111 9.94 -5.13 9.49
N SER A 112 9.50 -4.94 8.26
CA SER A 112 8.08 -4.74 7.91
C SER A 112 7.18 -5.93 8.31
N GLY A 113 5.87 -5.76 8.19
CA GLY A 113 4.90 -6.82 8.45
C GLY A 113 4.07 -6.63 9.72
N PHE A 114 4.13 -5.45 10.35
CA PHE A 114 3.31 -5.15 11.54
C PHE A 114 1.81 -5.34 11.27
N ILE A 115 1.31 -4.80 10.16
CA ILE A 115 -0.12 -4.83 9.80
C ILE A 115 -0.62 -6.26 9.64
N SER A 116 0.12 -7.10 8.91
CA SER A 116 -0.25 -8.51 8.70
C SER A 116 -0.25 -9.31 10.00
N MET A 117 0.68 -9.03 10.91
CA MET A 117 0.72 -9.66 12.22
C MET A 117 -0.41 -9.17 13.14
N ALA A 118 -0.79 -7.88 13.08
CA ALA A 118 -1.92 -7.33 13.83
C ALA A 118 -3.25 -7.97 13.37
N VAL A 119 -3.45 -8.11 12.06
CA VAL A 119 -4.60 -8.81 11.49
C VAL A 119 -4.63 -10.27 11.93
N SER A 120 -3.50 -10.97 11.85
CA SER A 120 -3.36 -12.37 12.24
C SER A 120 -3.63 -12.58 13.72
N LEU A 121 -3.09 -11.70 14.60
CA LEU A 121 -3.35 -11.76 16.04
C LEU A 121 -4.83 -11.51 16.34
N GLN A 122 -5.42 -10.46 15.77
CA GLN A 122 -6.83 -10.14 16.00
C GLN A 122 -7.74 -11.28 15.53
N ALA A 123 -7.46 -11.86 14.36
CA ALA A 123 -8.22 -13.00 13.83
C ALA A 123 -8.19 -14.21 14.79
N SER A 124 -7.06 -14.46 15.45
CA SER A 124 -6.90 -15.61 16.33
C SER A 124 -7.61 -15.50 17.68
N ILE A 125 -7.86 -14.28 18.16
CA ILE A 125 -8.48 -14.03 19.48
C ILE A 125 -9.96 -13.65 19.37
N THR A 126 -10.44 -13.31 18.16
CA THR A 126 -11.84 -12.90 17.94
C THR A 126 -12.72 -14.12 17.70
N PRO A 127 -13.87 -14.24 18.35
CA PRO A 127 -14.85 -15.28 18.04
C PRO A 127 -15.29 -15.19 16.56
N THR A 128 -15.53 -16.34 15.95
CA THR A 128 -15.85 -16.47 14.51
C THR A 128 -17.01 -15.56 14.06
N GLU A 129 -18.03 -15.41 14.92
CA GLU A 129 -19.22 -14.58 14.67
C GLU A 129 -18.89 -13.08 14.49
N TYR A 130 -17.82 -12.59 15.12
CA TYR A 130 -17.42 -11.18 15.11
C TYR A 130 -16.17 -10.92 14.27
N SER A 131 -15.56 -11.96 13.70
CA SER A 131 -14.26 -11.87 13.03
C SER A 131 -14.27 -10.88 11.87
N GLY A 132 -15.27 -10.95 10.99
CA GLY A 132 -15.37 -10.02 9.85
C GLY A 132 -15.47 -8.56 10.29
N ARG A 133 -16.31 -8.27 11.30
CA ARG A 133 -16.49 -6.92 11.85
C ARG A 133 -15.22 -6.40 12.54
N ALA A 134 -14.56 -7.25 13.32
CA ALA A 134 -13.34 -6.89 14.04
C ALA A 134 -12.19 -6.59 13.08
N LEU A 135 -11.99 -7.44 12.07
CA LEU A 135 -10.93 -7.23 11.06
C LEU A 135 -11.22 -6.03 10.17
N GLY A 136 -12.48 -5.83 9.78
CA GLY A 136 -12.89 -4.62 9.06
C GLY A 136 -12.61 -3.35 9.86
N LEU A 137 -12.94 -3.33 11.16
CA LEU A 137 -12.64 -2.19 12.02
C LEU A 137 -11.13 -1.99 12.19
N LEU A 138 -10.35 -3.06 12.37
CA LEU A 138 -8.89 -2.95 12.45
C LEU A 138 -8.27 -2.30 11.19
N GLN A 139 -8.79 -2.63 10.03
CA GLN A 139 -8.35 -2.08 8.74
C GLN A 139 -8.61 -0.57 8.61
N THR A 140 -9.69 -0.06 9.24
CA THR A 140 -9.96 1.40 9.21
C THR A 140 -8.85 2.21 9.86
N GLY A 141 -8.12 1.66 10.84
CA GLY A 141 -6.94 2.31 11.43
C GLY A 141 -5.82 2.50 10.41
N GLY A 142 -5.55 1.46 9.61
CA GLY A 142 -4.57 1.56 8.52
C GLY A 142 -5.00 2.56 7.43
N ILE A 143 -6.27 2.53 7.03
CA ILE A 143 -6.82 3.48 6.03
C ILE A 143 -6.71 4.93 6.55
N ALA A 144 -7.11 5.18 7.79
CA ALA A 144 -6.98 6.50 8.40
C ALA A 144 -5.52 6.96 8.48
N GLY A 145 -4.60 6.04 8.83
CA GLY A 145 -3.17 6.32 8.87
C GLY A 145 -2.58 6.66 7.49
N SER A 146 -2.95 5.92 6.45
CA SER A 146 -2.49 6.19 5.09
C SER A 146 -3.05 7.50 4.52
N LEU A 147 -4.23 7.89 4.96
CA LEU A 147 -4.89 9.14 4.55
C LEU A 147 -4.28 10.37 5.24
N LEU A 148 -4.13 10.30 6.55
CA LEU A 148 -3.67 11.44 7.36
C LEU A 148 -2.15 11.56 7.39
N GLY A 149 -1.43 10.45 7.21
CA GLY A 149 0.04 10.41 7.22
C GLY A 149 0.68 11.43 6.28
N PRO A 150 0.39 11.42 4.98
CA PRO A 150 1.00 12.36 4.03
C PRO A 150 0.70 13.82 4.34
N LEU A 151 -0.52 14.13 4.81
CA LEU A 151 -0.90 15.49 5.19
C LEU A 151 -0.10 15.98 6.40
N PHE A 152 -0.05 15.17 7.47
CA PHE A 152 0.78 15.50 8.64
C PHE A 152 2.27 15.52 8.31
N GLY A 153 2.72 14.66 7.38
CA GLY A 153 4.09 14.63 6.91
C GLY A 153 4.52 15.92 6.25
N GLY A 154 3.68 16.48 5.38
CA GLY A 154 3.92 17.77 4.75
C GLY A 154 3.99 18.91 5.77
N VAL A 155 3.03 18.98 6.71
CA VAL A 155 3.02 19.99 7.78
C VAL A 155 4.26 19.89 8.67
N LEU A 156 4.61 18.67 9.09
CA LEU A 156 5.77 18.45 9.96
C LEU A 156 7.09 18.75 9.24
N ALA A 157 7.23 18.33 7.98
CA ALA A 157 8.43 18.58 7.19
C ALA A 157 8.71 20.08 7.06
N GLU A 158 7.65 20.86 6.85
CA GLU A 158 7.75 22.33 6.80
C GLU A 158 8.07 22.95 8.18
N ALA A 159 7.42 22.48 9.24
CA ALA A 159 7.55 23.06 10.58
C ALA A 159 8.89 22.75 11.26
N VAL A 160 9.38 21.50 11.11
CA VAL A 160 10.55 21.01 11.88
C VAL A 160 11.69 20.49 11.01
N GLY A 161 11.52 20.45 9.68
CA GLY A 161 12.49 19.96 8.72
C GLY A 161 12.52 18.43 8.60
N TYR A 162 13.02 17.92 7.47
CA TYR A 162 12.96 16.51 7.07
C TYR A 162 13.55 15.55 8.10
N ARG A 163 14.70 15.85 8.65
CA ARG A 163 15.39 14.99 9.65
C ARG A 163 14.55 14.76 10.89
N ASN A 164 13.93 15.82 11.40
CA ASN A 164 13.10 15.72 12.61
C ASN A 164 11.81 14.95 12.37
N VAL A 165 11.29 14.92 11.14
CA VAL A 165 10.14 14.09 10.80
C VAL A 165 10.48 12.60 10.93
N PHE A 166 11.67 12.15 10.52
CA PHE A 166 12.12 10.78 10.74
C PHE A 166 12.24 10.44 12.23
N LEU A 167 12.75 11.37 13.04
CA LEU A 167 12.84 11.21 14.51
C LEU A 167 11.43 11.12 15.13
N PHE A 168 10.53 12.01 14.72
CA PHE A 168 9.14 11.98 15.16
C PHE A 168 8.45 10.66 14.79
N THR A 169 8.64 10.19 13.56
CA THR A 169 8.09 8.91 13.08
C THR A 169 8.67 7.74 13.87
N GLY A 170 9.98 7.73 14.14
CA GLY A 170 10.61 6.74 15.02
C GLY A 170 10.01 6.74 16.42
N GLY A 171 9.78 7.92 17.00
CA GLY A 171 9.11 8.08 18.29
C GLY A 171 7.68 7.53 18.28
N LEU A 172 6.94 7.77 17.22
CA LEU A 172 5.58 7.23 17.05
C LEU A 172 5.59 5.70 17.00
N PHE A 173 6.54 5.09 16.29
CA PHE A 173 6.71 3.63 16.26
C PHE A 173 7.15 3.06 17.62
N PHE A 174 7.98 3.80 18.35
CA PHE A 174 8.37 3.43 19.71
C PHE A 174 7.16 3.42 20.65
N ILE A 175 6.33 4.46 20.62
CA ILE A 175 5.08 4.53 21.40
C ILE A 175 4.16 3.36 21.03
N ALA A 176 3.98 3.09 19.74
CA ALA A 176 3.18 1.96 19.27
C ALA A 176 3.72 0.62 19.83
N SER A 177 5.06 0.45 19.86
CA SER A 177 5.70 -0.74 20.41
C SER A 177 5.46 -0.88 21.92
N LEU A 178 5.56 0.22 22.68
CA LEU A 178 5.28 0.22 24.12
C LEU A 178 3.81 -0.13 24.40
N VAL A 179 2.88 0.45 23.67
CA VAL A 179 1.44 0.16 23.77
C VAL A 179 1.18 -1.32 23.52
N VAL A 180 1.76 -1.91 22.48
CA VAL A 180 1.65 -3.35 22.20
C VAL A 180 2.31 -4.18 23.31
N PHE A 181 3.48 -3.78 23.77
CA PHE A 181 4.22 -4.52 24.80
C PHE A 181 3.42 -4.65 26.11
N PHE A 182 2.89 -3.54 26.63
CA PHE A 182 2.22 -3.51 27.91
C PHE A 182 0.75 -3.93 27.86
N LEU A 183 0.04 -3.61 26.79
CA LEU A 183 -1.41 -3.74 26.73
C LEU A 183 -1.92 -4.94 25.95
N VAL A 184 -1.13 -5.49 25.02
CA VAL A 184 -1.53 -6.68 24.26
C VAL A 184 -1.07 -7.94 25.00
N HIS A 185 -2.02 -8.84 25.25
CA HIS A 185 -1.75 -10.16 25.83
C HIS A 185 -2.12 -11.22 24.80
N GLU A 186 -1.16 -12.07 24.47
CA GLU A 186 -1.36 -13.23 23.61
C GLU A 186 -1.33 -14.50 24.46
N GLU A 187 -2.45 -15.21 24.49
CA GLU A 187 -2.48 -16.57 25.06
C GLU A 187 -1.89 -17.52 24.01
N LYS A 188 -0.79 -18.19 24.33
CA LYS A 188 -0.20 -19.20 23.44
C LYS A 188 -1.22 -20.31 23.18
N LYS A 189 -1.94 -20.23 22.06
CA LYS A 189 -2.58 -21.43 21.53
C LYS A 189 -1.48 -22.25 20.86
N THR A 190 -1.30 -23.49 21.31
CA THR A 190 -0.58 -24.51 20.55
C THR A 190 -1.20 -24.55 19.17
N ALA A 191 -0.42 -24.15 18.17
CA ALA A 191 -0.87 -24.20 16.80
C ALA A 191 -1.24 -25.65 16.47
N ASP A 192 -2.50 -25.86 16.11
CA ASP A 192 -2.89 -27.08 15.43
C ASP A 192 -2.17 -27.11 14.07
N THR A 193 -1.06 -27.84 14.05
CA THR A 193 -0.15 -27.97 12.91
C THR A 193 -0.71 -28.87 11.79
N THR A 194 -2.02 -29.11 11.76
CA THR A 194 -2.67 -30.04 10.83
C THR A 194 -3.21 -29.40 9.56
N SER A 195 -3.13 -28.10 9.39
CA SER A 195 -3.39 -27.51 8.07
C SER A 195 -2.14 -27.68 7.20
N LYS A 196 -1.96 -28.87 6.60
CA LYS A 196 -1.10 -29.02 5.43
C LYS A 196 -1.58 -28.00 4.40
N ALA A 197 -0.73 -27.02 4.08
CA ALA A 197 -1.00 -26.10 2.97
C ALA A 197 -1.40 -26.96 1.75
N ALA A 198 -2.67 -26.90 1.38
CA ALA A 198 -3.15 -27.62 0.21
C ALA A 198 -2.32 -27.10 -0.98
N LYS A 199 -1.66 -28.00 -1.68
CA LYS A 199 -0.86 -27.64 -2.86
C LYS A 199 -1.84 -27.19 -3.93
N MET A 200 -1.73 -25.95 -4.36
CA MET A 200 -2.51 -25.41 -5.46
C MET A 200 -1.94 -25.98 -6.75
N ASP A 201 -2.69 -26.82 -7.42
CA ASP A 201 -2.31 -27.39 -8.72
C ASP A 201 -2.45 -26.35 -9.84
N TRP A 202 -1.68 -26.51 -10.91
CA TRP A 202 -1.72 -25.59 -12.07
C TRP A 202 -3.12 -25.48 -12.69
N ALA A 203 -3.88 -26.56 -12.73
CA ALA A 203 -5.25 -26.58 -13.22
C ALA A 203 -6.16 -25.62 -12.44
N THR A 204 -5.94 -25.48 -11.12
CA THR A 204 -6.67 -24.59 -10.23
C THR A 204 -6.20 -23.13 -10.32
N ILE A 205 -4.89 -22.91 -10.58
CA ILE A 205 -4.32 -21.56 -10.70
C ILE A 205 -4.71 -20.90 -12.03
N LYS A 206 -4.72 -21.67 -13.12
CA LYS A 206 -4.93 -21.16 -14.48
C LYS A 206 -6.17 -20.27 -14.64
N PRO A 207 -7.35 -20.60 -14.11
CA PRO A 207 -8.53 -19.74 -14.21
C PRO A 207 -8.39 -18.43 -13.44
N ILE A 208 -7.66 -18.42 -12.31
CA ILE A 208 -7.49 -17.26 -11.41
C ILE A 208 -6.32 -16.38 -11.85
N LEU A 209 -5.39 -16.92 -12.62
CA LEU A 209 -4.17 -16.22 -13.05
C LEU A 209 -4.43 -14.84 -13.67
N PRO A 210 -5.47 -14.63 -14.50
CA PRO A 210 -5.79 -13.30 -15.02
C PRO A 210 -6.10 -12.27 -13.94
N VAL A 211 -6.68 -12.67 -12.80
CA VAL A 211 -6.93 -11.77 -11.66
C VAL A 211 -5.61 -11.38 -10.99
N PHE A 212 -4.67 -12.30 -10.84
CA PHE A 212 -3.35 -12.02 -10.27
C PHE A 212 -2.54 -11.08 -11.17
N VAL A 213 -2.61 -11.31 -12.49
CA VAL A 213 -1.96 -10.42 -13.47
C VAL A 213 -2.59 -9.03 -13.43
N ALA A 214 -3.91 -8.93 -13.39
CA ALA A 214 -4.60 -7.64 -13.28
C ALA A 214 -4.26 -6.93 -11.96
N SER A 215 -4.17 -7.65 -10.84
CA SER A 215 -3.75 -7.09 -9.56
C SER A 215 -2.32 -6.52 -9.62
N PHE A 216 -1.42 -7.26 -10.25
CA PHE A 216 -0.04 -6.82 -10.47
C PHE A 216 0.01 -5.54 -11.32
N ILE A 217 -0.66 -5.54 -12.49
CA ILE A 217 -0.63 -4.42 -13.43
C ILE A 217 -1.29 -3.18 -12.84
N THR A 218 -2.46 -3.36 -12.18
CA THR A 218 -3.15 -2.26 -11.47
C THR A 218 -2.22 -1.60 -10.46
N ASN A 219 -1.58 -2.40 -9.61
CA ASN A 219 -0.76 -1.86 -8.54
C ASN A 219 0.57 -1.29 -9.07
N LEU A 220 1.15 -1.90 -10.10
CA LEU A 220 2.31 -1.38 -10.82
C LEU A 220 2.01 0.03 -11.38
N GLY A 221 0.87 0.20 -12.05
CA GLY A 221 0.45 1.49 -12.58
C GLY A 221 0.27 2.53 -11.47
N MET A 222 -0.44 2.17 -10.41
CA MET A 222 -0.68 3.10 -9.30
C MET A 222 0.60 3.52 -8.58
N MET A 223 1.51 2.57 -8.34
CA MET A 223 2.77 2.83 -7.62
C MET A 223 3.82 3.55 -8.49
N SER A 224 3.68 3.53 -9.82
CA SER A 224 4.60 4.24 -10.71
C SER A 224 4.58 5.76 -10.53
N ILE A 225 3.46 6.29 -10.05
CA ILE A 225 3.25 7.73 -9.85
C ILE A 225 3.74 8.22 -8.47
N GLU A 226 3.82 7.36 -7.46
CA GLU A 226 4.11 7.76 -6.08
C GLU A 226 5.39 8.60 -5.92
N PRO A 227 6.57 8.22 -6.44
CA PRO A 227 7.77 9.05 -6.34
C PRO A 227 7.70 10.30 -7.22
N ILE A 228 6.88 10.28 -8.27
CA ILE A 228 6.87 11.27 -9.34
C ILE A 228 5.95 12.45 -9.00
N VAL A 229 4.79 12.18 -8.41
CA VAL A 229 3.78 13.23 -8.16
C VAL A 229 4.30 14.34 -7.26
N THR A 230 5.16 14.02 -6.31
CA THR A 230 5.78 15.00 -5.40
C THR A 230 6.77 15.89 -6.15
N VAL A 231 7.64 15.28 -6.98
CA VAL A 231 8.59 16.03 -7.81
C VAL A 231 7.84 16.89 -8.84
N TYR A 232 6.78 16.33 -9.45
CA TYR A 232 5.93 17.06 -10.40
C TYR A 232 5.22 18.24 -9.75
N THR A 233 4.74 18.10 -8.51
CA THR A 233 4.12 19.20 -7.74
C THR A 233 5.07 20.40 -7.68
N ARG A 234 6.35 20.18 -7.41
CA ARG A 234 7.36 21.26 -7.36
C ARG A 234 7.55 21.96 -8.71
N THR A 235 7.38 21.27 -9.83
CA THR A 235 7.54 21.87 -11.16
C THR A 235 6.40 22.80 -11.55
N ILE A 236 5.21 22.64 -10.96
CA ILE A 236 4.01 23.41 -11.28
C ILE A 236 3.56 24.35 -10.15
N TYR A 237 4.13 24.21 -8.96
CA TYR A 237 3.81 25.04 -7.80
C TYR A 237 5.06 25.78 -7.33
N HIS A 238 5.00 27.11 -7.38
CA HIS A 238 6.10 28.01 -6.99
C HIS A 238 5.75 28.91 -5.78
N GLY A 239 4.67 28.59 -5.08
CA GLY A 239 4.25 29.29 -3.87
C GLY A 239 5.03 28.85 -2.62
N GLY A 240 4.71 29.49 -1.48
CA GLY A 240 5.17 29.02 -0.17
C GLY A 240 4.50 27.71 0.23
N HIS A 241 5.03 27.03 1.25
CA HIS A 241 4.45 25.82 1.85
C HIS A 241 4.41 24.61 0.89
N LEU A 242 5.50 24.40 0.14
CA LEU A 242 5.60 23.33 -0.87
C LEU A 242 5.36 21.93 -0.28
N GLU A 243 5.94 21.66 0.90
CA GLU A 243 5.81 20.37 1.59
C GLU A 243 4.37 20.07 2.00
N LEU A 244 3.67 21.09 2.51
CA LEU A 244 2.24 20.99 2.82
C LEU A 244 1.41 20.70 1.57
N VAL A 245 1.68 21.42 0.47
CA VAL A 245 0.97 21.23 -0.80
C VAL A 245 1.25 19.84 -1.36
N ALA A 246 2.49 19.35 -1.30
CA ALA A 246 2.85 17.99 -1.70
C ALA A 246 2.11 16.94 -0.84
N GLY A 247 2.03 17.14 0.46
CA GLY A 247 1.25 16.31 1.38
C GLY A 247 -0.24 16.28 1.01
N LEU A 248 -0.81 17.43 0.66
CA LEU A 248 -2.21 17.54 0.22
C LEU A 248 -2.45 16.82 -1.11
N VAL A 249 -1.54 16.93 -2.08
CA VAL A 249 -1.61 16.26 -3.38
C VAL A 249 -1.62 14.75 -3.22
N VAL A 250 -0.85 14.20 -2.28
CA VAL A 250 -0.88 12.77 -1.98
C VAL A 250 -2.16 12.40 -1.22
N ALA A 251 -2.52 13.14 -0.18
CA ALA A 251 -3.64 12.84 0.70
C ALA A 251 -5.01 12.93 0.00
N ILE A 252 -5.19 13.85 -0.95
CA ILE A 252 -6.50 14.11 -1.59
C ILE A 252 -7.02 12.88 -2.34
N THR A 253 -6.13 12.05 -2.88
CA THR A 253 -6.50 10.78 -3.52
C THR A 253 -7.10 9.82 -2.50
N GLY A 254 -6.54 9.75 -1.30
CA GLY A 254 -7.06 8.94 -0.20
C GLY A 254 -8.41 9.43 0.30
N PHE A 255 -8.61 10.75 0.43
CA PHE A 255 -9.90 11.34 0.81
C PHE A 255 -10.99 11.01 -0.23
N ALA A 256 -10.69 11.16 -1.50
CA ALA A 256 -11.61 10.81 -2.58
C ALA A 256 -11.94 9.31 -2.59
N ASN A 257 -10.95 8.45 -2.28
CA ASN A 257 -11.13 7.01 -2.16
C ASN A 257 -12.14 6.63 -1.06
N LEU A 258 -12.16 7.34 0.08
CA LEU A 258 -13.18 7.10 1.12
C LEU A 258 -14.62 7.30 0.62
N ILE A 259 -14.80 8.19 -0.35
CA ILE A 259 -16.11 8.45 -0.98
C ILE A 259 -16.36 7.42 -2.09
N GLY A 260 -15.35 7.15 -2.90
CA GLY A 260 -15.44 6.30 -4.07
C GLY A 260 -15.60 4.82 -3.75
N ALA A 261 -14.86 4.29 -2.76
CA ALA A 261 -14.85 2.86 -2.45
C ALA A 261 -16.22 2.30 -2.05
N PRO A 262 -17.00 2.94 -1.15
CA PRO A 262 -18.36 2.45 -0.85
C PRO A 262 -19.31 2.56 -2.03
N THR A 263 -19.15 3.58 -2.87
CA THR A 263 -19.99 3.80 -4.06
C THR A 263 -19.75 2.74 -5.11
N LEU A 264 -18.47 2.48 -5.42
CA LEU A 264 -18.07 1.45 -6.37
C LEU A 264 -18.32 0.03 -5.82
N GLY A 265 -18.20 -0.17 -4.51
CA GLY A 265 -18.58 -1.43 -3.87
C GLY A 265 -20.05 -1.76 -4.11
N ARG A 266 -20.97 -0.82 -3.84
CA ARG A 266 -22.41 -0.98 -4.12
C ARG A 266 -22.70 -1.18 -5.62
N LEU A 267 -21.95 -0.51 -6.48
CA LEU A 267 -22.05 -0.69 -7.92
C LEU A 267 -21.64 -2.11 -8.31
N GLY A 268 -20.56 -2.64 -7.71
CA GLY A 268 -20.10 -4.01 -7.92
C GLY A 268 -21.12 -5.07 -7.52
N ASP A 269 -21.89 -4.82 -6.46
CA ASP A 269 -22.98 -5.69 -6.03
C ASP A 269 -24.16 -5.68 -7.02
N ARG A 270 -24.39 -4.57 -7.73
CA ARG A 270 -25.51 -4.41 -8.67
C ARG A 270 -25.20 -4.88 -10.09
N ILE A 271 -24.05 -4.47 -10.65
CA ILE A 271 -23.71 -4.72 -12.06
C ILE A 271 -22.64 -5.81 -12.24
N GLY A 272 -22.10 -6.32 -11.13
CA GLY A 272 -21.02 -7.31 -11.07
C GLY A 272 -19.62 -6.70 -10.98
N GLN A 273 -18.72 -7.43 -10.33
CA GLN A 273 -17.38 -6.93 -9.98
C GLN A 273 -16.52 -6.69 -11.21
N ARG A 274 -16.61 -7.52 -12.24
CA ARG A 274 -15.86 -7.35 -13.49
C ARG A 274 -16.20 -6.04 -14.20
N LYS A 275 -17.48 -5.70 -14.33
CA LYS A 275 -17.92 -4.45 -14.97
C LYS A 275 -17.50 -3.23 -14.13
N THR A 276 -17.64 -3.32 -12.82
CA THR A 276 -17.20 -2.26 -11.89
C THR A 276 -15.70 -2.05 -11.98
N LEU A 277 -14.91 -3.11 -12.05
CA LEU A 277 -13.46 -3.03 -12.21
C LEU A 277 -13.07 -2.35 -13.54
N LEU A 278 -13.74 -2.70 -14.64
CA LEU A 278 -13.52 -2.05 -15.94
C LEU A 278 -13.83 -0.56 -15.90
N ILE A 279 -14.92 -0.15 -15.27
CA ILE A 279 -15.28 1.27 -15.08
C ILE A 279 -14.21 1.96 -14.20
N ALA A 280 -13.86 1.35 -13.08
CA ALA A 280 -12.87 1.91 -12.16
C ALA A 280 -11.51 2.11 -12.83
N MET A 281 -11.00 1.12 -13.57
CA MET A 281 -9.74 1.21 -14.30
C MET A 281 -9.78 2.26 -15.41
N SER A 282 -10.84 2.25 -16.23
CA SER A 282 -10.96 3.19 -17.35
C SER A 282 -11.06 4.63 -16.86
N MET A 283 -11.88 4.89 -15.84
CA MET A 283 -12.03 6.22 -15.26
C MET A 283 -10.76 6.68 -14.52
N SER A 284 -10.09 5.76 -13.80
CA SER A 284 -8.79 6.06 -13.19
C SER A 284 -7.74 6.41 -14.25
N ALA A 285 -7.69 5.67 -15.35
CA ALA A 285 -6.81 5.97 -16.47
C ALA A 285 -7.07 7.36 -17.05
N LEU A 286 -8.32 7.71 -17.31
CA LEU A 286 -8.70 9.03 -17.81
C LEU A 286 -8.39 10.16 -16.82
N ALA A 287 -8.44 9.90 -15.52
CA ALA A 287 -8.08 10.87 -14.50
C ALA A 287 -6.59 11.27 -14.51
N PHE A 288 -5.73 10.54 -15.21
CA PHE A 288 -4.33 10.94 -15.44
C PHE A 288 -4.18 12.03 -16.48
N LEU A 289 -5.12 12.22 -17.41
CA LEU A 289 -5.04 13.28 -18.44
C LEU A 289 -4.99 14.69 -17.83
N PRO A 290 -5.91 15.11 -16.95
CA PRO A 290 -5.82 16.43 -16.33
C PRO A 290 -4.55 16.59 -15.49
N GLN A 291 -4.03 15.52 -14.91
CA GLN A 291 -2.77 15.56 -14.16
C GLN A 291 -1.58 15.81 -15.09
N ALA A 292 -1.51 15.12 -16.25
CA ALA A 292 -0.46 15.32 -17.24
C ALA A 292 -0.47 16.74 -17.85
N TRP A 293 -1.66 17.33 -18.00
CA TRP A 293 -1.84 18.68 -18.56
C TRP A 293 -1.87 19.79 -17.51
N ALA A 294 -1.69 19.45 -16.25
CA ALA A 294 -1.73 20.43 -15.17
C ALA A 294 -0.67 21.52 -15.39
N THR A 295 -1.14 22.76 -15.47
CA THR A 295 -0.32 23.98 -15.48
C THR A 295 -0.28 24.66 -14.10
N GLY A 296 -1.08 24.19 -13.15
CA GLY A 296 -1.16 24.68 -11.80
C GLY A 296 -1.71 23.62 -10.84
N ILE A 297 -1.56 23.93 -9.55
CA ILE A 297 -1.86 22.97 -8.48
C ILE A 297 -3.33 22.56 -8.43
N VAL A 298 -4.26 23.46 -8.75
CA VAL A 298 -5.70 23.17 -8.70
C VAL A 298 -6.09 22.07 -9.67
N VAL A 299 -5.56 22.11 -10.89
CA VAL A 299 -5.84 21.08 -11.92
C VAL A 299 -5.26 19.73 -11.49
N LEU A 300 -4.05 19.72 -10.89
CA LEU A 300 -3.45 18.52 -10.34
C LEU A 300 -4.30 17.93 -9.22
N LEU A 301 -4.74 18.76 -8.27
CA LEU A 301 -5.59 18.33 -7.15
C LEU A 301 -6.93 17.76 -7.64
N LEU A 302 -7.57 18.39 -8.63
CA LEU A 302 -8.79 17.87 -9.23
C LEU A 302 -8.56 16.52 -9.92
N GLY A 303 -7.48 16.37 -10.67
CA GLY A 303 -7.11 15.09 -11.29
C GLY A 303 -6.83 14.00 -10.26
N ARG A 304 -6.13 14.34 -9.17
CA ARG A 304 -5.87 13.42 -8.04
C ARG A 304 -7.14 13.03 -7.30
N PHE A 305 -8.05 13.97 -7.11
CA PHE A 305 -9.36 13.71 -6.51
C PHE A 305 -10.19 12.76 -7.38
N LEU A 306 -10.29 13.03 -8.68
CA LEU A 306 -10.98 12.14 -9.63
C LEU A 306 -10.37 10.73 -9.64
N LEU A 307 -9.05 10.64 -9.66
CA LEU A 307 -8.35 9.36 -9.54
C LEU A 307 -8.76 8.60 -8.29
N GLY A 308 -8.75 9.28 -7.14
CA GLY A 308 -9.12 8.68 -5.85
C GLY A 308 -10.54 8.13 -5.81
N LEU A 309 -11.51 8.80 -6.44
CA LEU A 309 -12.90 8.33 -6.52
C LEU A 309 -13.01 6.94 -7.18
N PHE A 310 -12.19 6.68 -8.20
CA PHE A 310 -12.29 5.43 -8.96
C PHE A 310 -11.33 4.34 -8.48
N VAL A 311 -10.15 4.70 -7.98
CA VAL A 311 -9.17 3.74 -7.42
C VAL A 311 -9.78 2.88 -6.31
N GLY A 312 -10.68 3.46 -5.51
CA GLY A 312 -11.35 2.78 -4.40
C GLY A 312 -12.12 1.51 -4.81
N GLY A 313 -12.49 1.39 -6.09
CA GLY A 313 -13.17 0.21 -6.60
C GLY A 313 -12.25 -0.89 -7.11
N MET A 314 -10.98 -0.62 -7.42
CA MET A 314 -10.11 -1.56 -8.11
C MET A 314 -9.70 -2.75 -7.22
N VAL A 315 -9.02 -2.49 -6.11
CA VAL A 315 -8.53 -3.57 -5.22
C VAL A 315 -9.66 -4.38 -4.59
N PRO A 316 -10.75 -3.77 -4.07
CA PRO A 316 -11.88 -4.55 -3.58
C PRO A 316 -12.51 -5.45 -4.64
N SER A 317 -12.71 -4.95 -5.87
CA SER A 317 -13.26 -5.76 -6.97
C SER A 317 -12.35 -6.94 -7.32
N LEU A 318 -11.02 -6.73 -7.39
CA LEU A 318 -10.05 -7.80 -7.61
C LEU A 318 -10.11 -8.85 -6.49
N ASN A 319 -10.20 -8.43 -5.23
CA ASN A 319 -10.33 -9.34 -4.10
C ASN A 319 -11.62 -10.17 -4.14
N VAL A 320 -12.75 -9.57 -4.55
CA VAL A 320 -14.01 -10.30 -4.71
C VAL A 320 -13.92 -11.28 -5.88
N LEU A 321 -13.25 -10.93 -6.98
CA LEU A 321 -12.99 -11.85 -8.10
C LEU A 321 -12.14 -13.04 -7.66
N VAL A 322 -11.07 -12.82 -6.88
CA VAL A 322 -10.29 -13.91 -6.28
C VAL A 322 -11.20 -14.83 -5.46
N LYS A 323 -12.06 -14.25 -4.58
CA LYS A 323 -12.99 -15.03 -3.75
C LYS A 323 -13.95 -15.88 -4.57
N LYS A 324 -14.47 -15.32 -5.66
CA LYS A 324 -15.43 -16.02 -6.52
C LYS A 324 -14.80 -17.14 -7.35
N MET A 325 -13.54 -16.97 -7.73
CA MET A 325 -12.86 -17.90 -8.63
C MET A 325 -12.00 -18.95 -7.92
N ALA A 326 -11.69 -18.75 -6.65
CA ALA A 326 -10.88 -19.68 -5.87
C ALA A 326 -11.75 -20.74 -5.17
N PRO A 327 -11.35 -22.03 -5.22
CA PRO A 327 -12.01 -23.06 -4.44
C PRO A 327 -11.98 -22.73 -2.94
N PRO A 328 -13.06 -23.03 -2.17
CA PRO A 328 -13.16 -22.66 -0.76
C PRO A 328 -11.99 -23.16 0.11
N ASN A 329 -11.48 -24.36 -0.18
CA ASN A 329 -10.34 -24.98 0.50
C ASN A 329 -8.99 -24.34 0.17
N LEU A 330 -8.88 -23.54 -0.90
CA LEU A 330 -7.66 -22.89 -1.38
C LEU A 330 -7.73 -21.35 -1.32
N LEU A 331 -8.81 -20.80 -0.77
CA LEU A 331 -9.06 -19.37 -0.74
C LEU A 331 -7.93 -18.56 -0.08
N ALA A 332 -7.40 -19.04 1.05
CA ALA A 332 -6.28 -18.38 1.74
C ALA A 332 -5.01 -18.35 0.86
N THR A 333 -4.73 -19.45 0.15
CA THR A 333 -3.60 -19.54 -0.78
C THR A 333 -3.78 -18.59 -1.97
N ALA A 334 -4.99 -18.51 -2.53
CA ALA A 334 -5.31 -17.59 -3.63
C ALA A 334 -5.12 -16.12 -3.22
N TYR A 335 -5.59 -15.74 -2.03
CA TYR A 335 -5.31 -14.40 -1.49
C TYR A 335 -3.83 -14.15 -1.25
N GLY A 336 -3.07 -15.16 -0.84
CA GLY A 336 -1.62 -15.08 -0.71
C GLY A 336 -0.94 -14.74 -2.05
N PHE A 337 -1.31 -15.44 -3.13
CA PHE A 337 -0.81 -15.13 -4.48
C PHE A 337 -1.23 -13.75 -4.96
N ASN A 338 -2.48 -13.34 -4.71
CA ASN A 338 -2.95 -12.01 -5.06
C ASN A 338 -2.14 -10.92 -4.34
N THR A 339 -1.88 -11.11 -3.05
CA THR A 339 -1.06 -10.19 -2.26
C THR A 339 0.38 -10.14 -2.77
N SER A 340 0.96 -11.27 -3.16
CA SER A 340 2.29 -11.31 -3.78
C SER A 340 2.32 -10.54 -5.11
N SER A 341 1.26 -10.64 -5.91
CA SER A 341 1.11 -9.87 -7.15
C SER A 341 1.08 -8.36 -6.87
N LEU A 342 0.35 -7.92 -5.85
CA LEU A 342 0.33 -6.53 -5.41
C LEU A 342 1.73 -6.06 -4.94
N PHE A 343 2.46 -6.89 -4.19
CA PHE A 343 3.82 -6.54 -3.74
C PHE A 343 4.81 -6.41 -4.90
N LEU A 344 4.69 -7.26 -5.93
CA LEU A 344 5.49 -7.09 -7.15
C LEU A 344 5.18 -5.77 -7.86
N GLY A 345 3.92 -5.34 -7.88
CA GLY A 345 3.53 -4.03 -8.36
C GLY A 345 4.15 -2.89 -7.54
N ASN A 346 4.14 -3.00 -6.21
CA ASN A 346 4.81 -2.04 -5.31
C ASN A 346 6.32 -1.96 -5.53
N LEU A 347 6.94 -3.06 -5.91
CA LEU A 347 8.36 -3.14 -6.18
C LEU A 347 8.72 -2.51 -7.54
N ILE A 348 8.03 -2.92 -8.59
CA ILE A 348 8.39 -2.56 -9.98
C ILE A 348 7.82 -1.19 -10.36
N GLY A 349 6.66 -0.81 -9.83
CA GLY A 349 5.97 0.43 -10.15
C GLY A 349 6.84 1.68 -10.00
N PRO A 350 7.38 1.98 -8.81
CA PRO A 350 8.21 3.16 -8.60
C PRO A 350 9.49 3.15 -9.44
N LEU A 351 10.11 1.97 -9.66
CA LEU A 351 11.27 1.82 -10.54
C LEU A 351 10.92 2.17 -11.98
N MET A 352 9.83 1.63 -12.49
CA MET A 352 9.37 1.93 -13.85
C MET A 352 9.04 3.42 -13.99
N GLY A 353 8.23 3.97 -13.09
CA GLY A 353 7.82 5.37 -13.13
C GLY A 353 9.00 6.33 -13.11
N SER A 354 9.95 6.11 -12.21
CA SER A 354 11.13 6.96 -12.08
C SER A 354 12.07 6.88 -13.29
N HIS A 355 12.27 5.70 -13.88
CA HIS A 355 13.08 5.55 -15.09
C HIS A 355 12.40 6.17 -16.32
N VAL A 356 11.07 6.04 -16.44
CA VAL A 356 10.30 6.73 -17.50
C VAL A 356 10.40 8.25 -17.31
N ALA A 357 10.27 8.75 -16.09
CA ALA A 357 10.41 10.18 -15.81
C ALA A 357 11.80 10.71 -16.18
N ALA A 358 12.85 10.01 -15.78
CA ALA A 358 14.23 10.38 -16.05
C ALA A 358 14.56 10.36 -17.56
N ALA A 359 13.99 9.41 -18.32
CA ALA A 359 14.28 9.26 -19.75
C ALA A 359 13.39 10.15 -20.64
N PHE A 360 12.14 10.36 -20.27
CA PHE A 360 11.13 10.99 -21.14
C PHE A 360 10.40 12.17 -20.48
N GLY A 361 10.75 12.51 -19.24
CA GLY A 361 10.17 13.60 -18.46
C GLY A 361 8.95 13.18 -17.63
N LEU A 362 8.68 13.98 -16.58
CA LEU A 362 7.66 13.72 -15.56
C LEU A 362 6.25 13.50 -16.13
N ARG A 363 5.85 14.29 -17.13
CA ARG A 363 4.51 14.19 -17.75
C ARG A 363 4.28 12.86 -18.44
N THR A 364 5.33 12.28 -19.00
CA THR A 364 5.25 11.01 -19.73
C THR A 364 4.81 9.86 -18.83
N VAL A 365 5.16 9.92 -17.53
CA VAL A 365 4.74 8.90 -16.57
C VAL A 365 3.23 8.80 -16.45
N PHE A 366 2.52 9.94 -16.45
CA PHE A 366 1.04 9.96 -16.42
C PHE A 366 0.44 9.29 -17.65
N TYR A 367 0.99 9.51 -18.84
CA TYR A 367 0.53 8.85 -20.07
C TYR A 367 0.84 7.35 -20.06
N VAL A 368 2.03 6.95 -19.59
CA VAL A 368 2.42 5.55 -19.48
C VAL A 368 1.52 4.82 -18.48
N THR A 369 1.26 5.43 -17.32
CA THR A 369 0.36 4.85 -16.30
C THR A 369 -1.07 4.74 -16.82
N MET A 370 -1.56 5.77 -17.53
CA MET A 370 -2.86 5.73 -18.22
C MET A 370 -2.91 4.56 -19.21
N ALA A 371 -1.89 4.41 -20.06
CA ALA A 371 -1.83 3.32 -21.03
C ALA A 371 -1.81 1.94 -20.36
N ILE A 372 -1.05 1.78 -19.27
CA ILE A 372 -0.98 0.53 -18.49
C ILE A 372 -2.36 0.17 -17.95
N LEU A 373 -3.08 1.12 -17.34
CA LEU A 373 -4.42 0.86 -16.79
C LEU A 373 -5.45 0.57 -17.89
N LEU A 374 -5.35 1.22 -19.05
CA LEU A 374 -6.22 0.92 -20.20
C LEU A 374 -5.92 -0.46 -20.78
N LEU A 375 -4.64 -0.85 -20.87
CA LEU A 375 -4.26 -2.18 -21.32
C LEU A 375 -4.73 -3.26 -20.34
N ASP A 376 -4.68 -2.98 -19.03
CA ASP A 376 -5.21 -3.87 -18.01
C ASP A 376 -6.75 -3.98 -18.11
N ALA A 377 -7.43 -2.88 -18.32
CA ALA A 377 -8.87 -2.87 -18.58
C ALA A 377 -9.22 -3.69 -19.84
N LEU A 378 -8.46 -3.54 -20.93
CA LEU A 378 -8.63 -4.35 -22.14
C LEU A 378 -8.35 -5.83 -21.87
N PHE A 379 -7.31 -6.14 -21.11
CA PHE A 379 -7.00 -7.51 -20.70
C PHE A 379 -8.17 -8.16 -19.96
N ILE A 380 -8.78 -7.45 -18.99
CA ILE A 380 -9.97 -7.92 -18.27
C ILE A 380 -11.19 -7.98 -19.18
N TRP A 381 -11.32 -7.05 -20.12
CA TRP A 381 -12.42 -7.06 -21.09
C TRP A 381 -12.39 -8.32 -21.97
N PHE A 382 -11.21 -8.74 -22.44
CA PHE A 382 -11.07 -9.96 -23.25
C PHE A 382 -11.23 -11.24 -22.43
N ASN A 383 -10.87 -11.24 -21.15
CA ASN A 383 -11.06 -12.37 -20.26
C ASN A 383 -12.51 -12.42 -19.71
N ARG A 384 -13.46 -12.84 -20.55
CA ARG A 384 -14.91 -12.84 -20.22
C ARG A 384 -15.27 -13.76 -19.05
N HIS A 385 -14.50 -14.84 -18.84
CA HIS A 385 -14.70 -15.81 -17.76
C HIS A 385 -14.44 -15.25 -16.35
N LEU A 386 -13.85 -14.04 -16.25
CA LEU A 386 -13.64 -13.40 -14.96
C LEU A 386 -14.96 -13.01 -14.31
N GLY A 387 -15.31 -13.72 -13.24
CA GLY A 387 -16.54 -13.50 -12.47
C GLY A 387 -17.72 -14.37 -12.89
N GLU A 388 -17.57 -15.29 -13.85
CA GLU A 388 -18.47 -16.42 -14.05
C GLU A 388 -18.27 -17.43 -12.92
N GLN A 389 -19.35 -18.10 -12.50
CA GLN A 389 -19.22 -19.16 -11.49
C GLN A 389 -18.35 -20.29 -12.06
N PRO A 390 -17.32 -20.71 -11.33
CA PRO A 390 -16.48 -21.82 -11.79
C PRO A 390 -17.27 -23.12 -11.81
N GLU A 391 -16.89 -24.06 -12.69
CA GLU A 391 -17.53 -25.37 -12.86
C GLU A 391 -17.59 -26.22 -11.57
N TRP A 392 -16.74 -25.94 -10.57
CA TRP A 392 -16.76 -26.64 -9.28
C TRP A 392 -17.91 -26.22 -8.32
N GLU A 393 -18.71 -25.18 -8.62
CA GLU A 393 -19.98 -24.88 -7.93
C GLU A 393 -21.18 -25.57 -8.58
N ALA A 394 -21.00 -26.23 -9.71
CA ALA A 394 -22.08 -26.88 -10.48
C ALA A 394 -22.27 -28.37 -10.10
N ASP A 395 -21.43 -28.94 -9.28
CA ASP A 395 -21.53 -30.28 -8.67
C ASP A 395 -21.93 -30.18 -7.19
#